data_4a7e5f1a92e59650d202e0fdf0680c7c
#
_entry.id   4a7e5f1a92e59650d202e0fdf0680c7c
#
_cell.length_a   1.000
_cell.length_b   1.000
_cell.length_c   1.000
_cell.angle_alpha   90.00
_cell.angle_beta   90.00
_cell.angle_gamma   90.00
#
_symmetry.space_group_name_H-M   'P 1'
#
loop_
_entity.id
_entity.type
_entity.pdbx_description
1 polymer ?
#
loop_
_entity_poly.entity_id
_entity_poly.type
_entity_poly.pdbx_seq_one_letter_code
_entity_poly.pdbx_strand_id
1 'polypeptide(L)'
;MFDSLAKNKIVADKSFNRWMVPPAALMIHLSIGMIYGFSIFWPELTKLVGTECGADVSFFERIFITSCDWMRSDVVWTFAIAIVFLGLAAALFGHWLEKAGPRKAGVAAAIFWGGGLMVTSLGVSLHQLWLIWLGAGVIGGIGLGLGYISPVSTLIKWFPDRRGLATGMAIMGFGGGAMIGMPLGDYLIKANGVGETFFIMGLIYLIAMTIGAFGYRVPAEGWKPEGWNPVAKKTNNMISS
;
A
#
# COMPACT_ATOMS: atom_id res chain seq x y z
N MET A 1 -17.93 -13.26 -10.53
CA MET A 1 -16.74 -12.37 -10.37
C MET A 1 -15.95 -12.66 -9.06
N PHE A 2 -16.58 -12.87 -7.92
CA PHE A 2 -15.87 -13.16 -6.65
C PHE A 2 -15.24 -14.54 -6.55
N ASP A 3 -15.67 -15.51 -7.33
CA ASP A 3 -15.16 -16.89 -7.30
C ASP A 3 -13.70 -16.99 -7.82
N SER A 4 -13.33 -16.15 -8.81
CA SER A 4 -11.95 -16.06 -9.34
C SER A 4 -10.92 -15.52 -8.33
N LEU A 5 -11.38 -14.91 -7.23
CA LEU A 5 -10.55 -14.39 -6.15
C LEU A 5 -10.26 -15.45 -5.07
N ALA A 6 -10.94 -16.58 -5.09
CA ALA A 6 -10.82 -17.60 -4.06
C ALA A 6 -9.43 -18.27 -4.09
N LYS A 7 -8.87 -18.56 -2.91
CA LYS A 7 -7.52 -19.12 -2.75
C LYS A 7 -7.34 -20.43 -3.53
N ASN A 8 -8.35 -21.29 -3.53
CA ASN A 8 -8.35 -22.58 -4.26
C ASN A 8 -8.29 -22.41 -5.80
N LYS A 9 -8.74 -21.29 -6.34
CA LYS A 9 -8.72 -20.98 -7.78
C LYS A 9 -7.41 -20.40 -8.27
N ILE A 10 -6.51 -20.05 -7.35
CA ILE A 10 -5.21 -19.45 -7.66
C ILE A 10 -4.03 -20.35 -7.31
N VAL A 11 -4.30 -21.61 -7.01
CA VAL A 11 -3.24 -22.61 -6.83
C VAL A 11 -2.53 -22.80 -8.17
N ALA A 12 -1.22 -22.69 -8.13
CA ALA A 12 -0.38 -22.81 -9.33
C ALA A 12 -0.25 -24.26 -9.79
N ASP A 13 -0.18 -24.45 -11.11
CA ASP A 13 0.17 -25.72 -11.71
C ASP A 13 1.64 -26.09 -11.40
N LYS A 14 1.99 -27.35 -11.50
CA LYS A 14 3.35 -27.85 -11.23
C LYS A 14 4.42 -27.21 -12.13
N SER A 15 4.06 -26.80 -13.34
CA SER A 15 4.93 -26.14 -14.31
C SER A 15 5.07 -24.61 -14.12
N PHE A 16 4.37 -24.04 -13.13
CA PHE A 16 4.35 -22.60 -12.93
C PHE A 16 5.73 -22.06 -12.54
N ASN A 17 6.19 -21.05 -13.28
CA ASN A 17 7.45 -20.38 -12.96
C ASN A 17 7.24 -19.38 -11.81
N ARG A 18 7.81 -19.70 -10.63
CA ARG A 18 7.72 -18.87 -9.42
C ARG A 18 8.23 -17.43 -9.60
N TRP A 19 9.10 -17.18 -10.57
CA TRP A 19 9.64 -15.85 -10.86
C TRP A 19 8.62 -14.90 -11.50
N MET A 20 7.44 -15.38 -11.86
CA MET A 20 6.32 -14.53 -12.28
C MET A 20 5.60 -13.85 -11.11
N VAL A 21 5.84 -14.29 -9.88
CA VAL A 21 5.21 -13.74 -8.67
C VAL A 21 5.84 -12.40 -8.22
N PRO A 22 7.19 -12.23 -8.22
CA PRO A 22 7.81 -10.97 -7.83
C PRO A 22 7.32 -9.74 -8.60
N PRO A 23 7.18 -9.72 -9.92
CA PRO A 23 6.62 -8.56 -10.64
C PRO A 23 5.21 -8.19 -10.15
N ALA A 24 4.35 -9.18 -9.94
CA ALA A 24 2.99 -8.97 -9.43
C ALA A 24 3.01 -8.37 -8.00
N ALA A 25 3.89 -8.87 -7.14
CA ALA A 25 4.09 -8.36 -5.79
C ALA A 25 4.65 -6.92 -5.80
N LEU A 26 5.60 -6.64 -6.69
CA LEU A 26 6.21 -5.32 -6.84
C LEU A 26 5.20 -4.26 -7.30
N MET A 27 4.27 -4.60 -8.20
CA MET A 27 3.22 -3.66 -8.61
C MET A 27 2.42 -3.14 -7.43
N ILE A 28 2.08 -4.01 -6.47
CA ILE A 28 1.37 -3.61 -5.26
C ILE A 28 2.28 -2.80 -4.34
N HIS A 29 3.49 -3.28 -4.06
CA HIS A 29 4.41 -2.62 -3.14
C HIS A 29 4.86 -1.24 -3.64
N LEU A 30 5.16 -1.08 -4.93
CA LEU A 30 5.50 0.22 -5.52
C LEU A 30 4.34 1.21 -5.44
N SER A 31 3.09 0.74 -5.61
CA SER A 31 1.92 1.59 -5.51
C SER A 31 1.69 2.11 -4.09
N ILE A 32 1.75 1.22 -3.08
CA ILE A 32 1.57 1.62 -1.68
C ILE A 32 2.80 2.36 -1.12
N GLY A 33 3.98 2.14 -1.68
CA GLY A 33 5.22 2.79 -1.29
C GLY A 33 5.24 4.29 -1.54
N MET A 34 4.31 4.83 -2.34
CA MET A 34 4.11 6.27 -2.51
C MET A 34 3.86 6.99 -1.19
N ILE A 35 3.38 6.30 -0.15
CA ILE A 35 3.18 6.93 1.18
C ILE A 35 4.47 7.59 1.71
N TYR A 36 5.64 7.07 1.39
CA TYR A 36 6.92 7.68 1.77
C TYR A 36 7.26 8.96 0.99
N GLY A 37 6.63 9.15 -0.17
CA GLY A 37 6.72 10.37 -0.97
C GLY A 37 5.61 11.38 -0.69
N PHE A 38 4.76 11.15 0.31
CA PHE A 38 3.57 11.97 0.55
C PHE A 38 3.88 13.43 0.87
N SER A 39 5.12 13.71 1.29
CA SER A 39 5.60 15.06 1.59
C SER A 39 5.55 16.04 0.40
N ILE A 40 5.50 15.56 -0.86
CA ILE A 40 5.38 16.43 -2.03
C ILE A 40 4.05 17.20 -2.06
N PHE A 41 3.00 16.67 -1.41
CA PHE A 41 1.68 17.28 -1.38
C PHE A 41 1.55 18.38 -0.31
N TRP A 42 2.42 18.39 0.71
CA TRP A 42 2.28 19.32 1.84
C TRP A 42 2.34 20.78 1.44
N PRO A 43 3.28 21.25 0.57
CA PRO A 43 3.32 22.64 0.17
C PRO A 43 2.04 23.12 -0.52
N GLU A 44 1.44 22.24 -1.33
CA GLU A 44 0.22 22.58 -2.08
C GLU A 44 -1.02 22.55 -1.19
N LEU A 45 -1.09 21.59 -0.26
CA LEU A 45 -2.20 21.46 0.69
C LEU A 45 -2.25 22.62 1.70
N THR A 46 -1.12 23.30 1.94
CA THR A 46 -1.04 24.43 2.88
C THR A 46 -1.21 25.80 2.20
N LYS A 47 -1.67 25.84 0.94
CA LYS A 47 -1.84 27.07 0.15
C LYS A 47 -3.08 27.06 -0.73
N LEU A 48 -4.08 26.27 -0.37
CA LEU A 48 -5.28 26.06 -1.18
C LEU A 48 -6.19 27.29 -1.26
N VAL A 49 -6.28 28.04 -0.17
CA VAL A 49 -7.14 29.23 -0.02
C VAL A 49 -6.33 30.52 -0.22
N GLY A 50 -5.05 30.48 0.15
CA GLY A 50 -4.15 31.65 0.09
C GLY A 50 -4.31 32.62 1.27
N THR A 51 -4.98 32.18 2.34
CA THR A 51 -5.21 32.98 3.56
C THR A 51 -4.80 32.16 4.76
N GLU A 52 -3.82 32.62 5.53
CA GLU A 52 -3.39 31.93 6.75
C GLU A 52 -4.47 32.01 7.85
N CYS A 53 -4.66 30.93 8.60
CA CYS A 53 -5.52 30.94 9.77
C CYS A 53 -4.96 31.85 10.86
N GLY A 54 -5.84 32.64 11.50
CA GLY A 54 -5.48 33.46 12.65
C GLY A 54 -4.93 32.63 13.81
N ALA A 55 -4.10 33.23 14.67
CA ALA A 55 -3.52 32.59 15.83
C ALA A 55 -4.57 32.17 16.89
N ASP A 56 -5.74 32.71 16.82
CA ASP A 56 -6.90 32.43 17.67
C ASP A 56 -7.67 31.17 17.26
N VAL A 57 -7.44 30.67 16.04
CA VAL A 57 -8.11 29.45 15.53
C VAL A 57 -7.49 28.21 16.16
N SER A 58 -8.29 27.47 16.97
CA SER A 58 -7.83 26.26 17.64
C SER A 58 -7.60 25.11 16.66
N PHE A 59 -6.79 24.11 17.07
CA PHE A 59 -6.53 22.91 16.29
C PHE A 59 -7.83 22.19 15.87
N PHE A 60 -8.81 22.08 16.76
CA PHE A 60 -10.08 21.40 16.47
C PHE A 60 -10.93 22.16 15.47
N GLU A 61 -10.91 23.48 15.53
CA GLU A 61 -11.63 24.32 14.54
C GLU A 61 -11.01 24.18 13.15
N ARG A 62 -9.67 24.12 13.04
CA ARG A 62 -8.97 23.92 11.75
C ARG A 62 -9.33 22.62 11.04
N ILE A 63 -9.79 21.60 11.75
CA ILE A 63 -10.22 20.34 11.12
C ILE A 63 -11.44 20.55 10.20
N PHE A 64 -12.30 21.53 10.55
CA PHE A 64 -13.59 21.77 9.87
C PHE A 64 -13.63 23.14 9.15
N ILE A 65 -12.64 24.00 9.36
CA ILE A 65 -12.62 25.33 8.77
C ILE A 65 -12.32 25.26 7.27
N THR A 66 -13.04 26.11 6.51
CA THR A 66 -12.90 26.17 5.05
C THR A 66 -12.42 27.52 4.53
N SER A 67 -12.23 28.50 5.42
CA SER A 67 -11.94 29.88 5.09
C SER A 67 -10.45 30.26 5.13
N CYS A 68 -9.59 29.36 5.62
CA CYS A 68 -8.15 29.60 5.70
C CYS A 68 -7.35 28.32 5.46
N ASP A 69 -6.08 28.47 5.15
CA ASP A 69 -5.16 27.39 4.86
C ASP A 69 -4.82 26.56 6.10
N TRP A 70 -4.67 25.24 5.91
CA TRP A 70 -4.23 24.36 6.96
C TRP A 70 -2.75 24.59 7.29
N MET A 71 -2.39 24.43 8.55
CA MET A 71 -0.99 24.42 8.94
C MET A 71 -0.32 23.12 8.46
N ARG A 72 0.98 23.19 8.21
CA ARG A 72 1.76 22.01 7.83
C ARG A 72 1.66 20.88 8.87
N SER A 73 1.63 21.23 10.16
CA SER A 73 1.40 20.27 11.25
C SER A 73 0.10 19.49 11.10
N ASP A 74 -0.97 20.15 10.64
CA ASP A 74 -2.29 19.52 10.51
C ASP A 74 -2.30 18.51 9.35
N VAL A 75 -1.65 18.87 8.24
CA VAL A 75 -1.55 18.02 7.06
C VAL A 75 -0.65 16.80 7.31
N VAL A 76 0.43 16.96 8.07
CA VAL A 76 1.38 15.85 8.40
C VAL A 76 0.69 14.74 9.18
N TRP A 77 -0.35 15.01 9.97
CA TRP A 77 -1.14 13.98 10.65
C TRP A 77 -1.72 12.93 9.71
N THR A 78 -1.98 13.27 8.45
CA THR A 78 -2.42 12.30 7.42
C THR A 78 -1.46 11.12 7.33
N PHE A 79 -0.16 11.40 7.28
CA PHE A 79 0.88 10.36 7.24
C PHE A 79 0.93 9.56 8.53
N ALA A 80 0.89 10.21 9.69
CA ALA A 80 0.94 9.52 10.98
C ALA A 80 -0.26 8.57 11.15
N ILE A 81 -1.47 9.02 10.83
CA ILE A 81 -2.70 8.20 10.83
C ILE A 81 -2.55 7.03 9.88
N ALA A 82 -2.05 7.25 8.66
CA ALA A 82 -1.86 6.17 7.67
C ALA A 82 -0.93 5.07 8.18
N ILE A 83 0.18 5.41 8.84
CA ILE A 83 1.11 4.43 9.39
C ILE A 83 0.50 3.67 10.58
N VAL A 84 -0.28 4.33 11.45
CA VAL A 84 -1.01 3.65 12.53
C VAL A 84 -1.99 2.64 11.95
N PHE A 85 -2.81 3.03 10.97
CA PHE A 85 -3.78 2.14 10.34
C PHE A 85 -3.13 1.06 9.47
N LEU A 86 -1.97 1.31 8.88
CA LEU A 86 -1.14 0.28 8.25
C LEU A 86 -0.81 -0.83 9.25
N GLY A 87 -0.27 -0.46 10.40
CA GLY A 87 0.11 -1.41 11.44
C GLY A 87 -1.09 -2.19 11.99
N LEU A 88 -2.18 -1.49 12.31
CA LEU A 88 -3.43 -2.10 12.79
C LEU A 88 -4.02 -3.06 11.75
N ALA A 89 -4.11 -2.65 10.49
CA ALA A 89 -4.64 -3.50 9.43
C ALA A 89 -3.76 -4.73 9.19
N ALA A 90 -2.43 -4.58 9.17
CA ALA A 90 -1.52 -5.71 9.03
C ALA A 90 -1.70 -6.72 10.18
N ALA A 91 -1.84 -6.24 11.42
CA ALA A 91 -2.03 -7.10 12.59
C ALA A 91 -3.40 -7.82 12.57
N LEU A 92 -4.47 -7.09 12.30
CA LEU A 92 -5.83 -7.63 12.36
C LEU A 92 -6.15 -8.55 11.17
N PHE A 93 -5.72 -8.18 9.96
CA PHE A 93 -6.06 -8.92 8.74
C PHE A 93 -5.03 -9.98 8.35
N GLY A 94 -3.91 -10.15 9.08
CA GLY A 94 -2.92 -11.18 8.78
C GLY A 94 -3.52 -12.59 8.77
N HIS A 95 -4.31 -12.94 9.78
CA HIS A 95 -4.99 -14.24 9.83
C HIS A 95 -6.05 -14.42 8.74
N TRP A 96 -6.81 -13.36 8.44
CA TRP A 96 -7.77 -13.36 7.34
C TRP A 96 -7.09 -13.57 5.99
N LEU A 97 -5.93 -12.95 5.74
CA LEU A 97 -5.14 -13.14 4.53
C LEU A 97 -4.79 -14.62 4.29
N GLU A 98 -4.39 -15.34 5.33
CA GLU A 98 -4.02 -16.75 5.21
C GLU A 98 -5.19 -17.63 4.75
N LYS A 99 -6.41 -17.28 5.17
CA LYS A 99 -7.65 -17.97 4.77
C LYS A 99 -8.17 -17.49 3.41
N ALA A 100 -8.27 -16.18 3.23
CA ALA A 100 -8.87 -15.57 2.05
C ALA A 100 -7.99 -15.68 0.79
N GLY A 101 -6.67 -15.71 0.99
CA GLY A 101 -5.66 -15.74 -0.06
C GLY A 101 -5.17 -14.36 -0.50
N PRO A 102 -3.96 -14.30 -1.09
CA PRO A 102 -3.28 -13.04 -1.39
C PRO A 102 -3.97 -12.21 -2.48
N ARG A 103 -4.68 -12.85 -3.41
CA ARG A 103 -5.41 -12.13 -4.47
C ARG A 103 -6.55 -11.30 -3.90
N LYS A 104 -7.36 -11.88 -3.00
CA LYS A 104 -8.43 -11.12 -2.33
C LYS A 104 -7.88 -9.97 -1.52
N ALA A 105 -6.80 -10.20 -0.77
CA ALA A 105 -6.17 -9.16 0.01
C ALA A 105 -5.56 -8.06 -0.86
N GLY A 106 -4.93 -8.40 -1.99
CA GLY A 106 -4.41 -7.43 -2.95
C GLY A 106 -5.48 -6.58 -3.61
N VAL A 107 -6.63 -7.17 -3.99
CA VAL A 107 -7.77 -6.41 -4.53
C VAL A 107 -8.39 -5.52 -3.47
N ALA A 108 -8.57 -6.01 -2.24
CA ALA A 108 -9.04 -5.19 -1.13
C ALA A 108 -8.07 -4.01 -0.87
N ALA A 109 -6.76 -4.27 -0.86
CA ALA A 109 -5.75 -3.23 -0.73
C ALA A 109 -5.85 -2.18 -1.84
N ALA A 110 -6.08 -2.59 -3.09
CA ALA A 110 -6.26 -1.70 -4.23
C ALA A 110 -7.48 -0.77 -4.04
N ILE A 111 -8.61 -1.34 -3.59
CA ILE A 111 -9.83 -0.57 -3.33
C ILE A 111 -9.62 0.42 -2.18
N PHE A 112 -9.03 -0.02 -1.08
CA PHE A 112 -8.81 0.85 0.08
C PHE A 112 -7.77 1.93 -0.20
N TRP A 113 -6.63 1.60 -0.83
CA TRP A 113 -5.59 2.59 -1.14
C TRP A 113 -6.05 3.57 -2.22
N GLY A 114 -6.48 3.06 -3.39
CA GLY A 114 -6.96 3.90 -4.49
C GLY A 114 -8.21 4.70 -4.12
N GLY A 115 -9.19 4.05 -3.49
CA GLY A 115 -10.41 4.70 -2.99
C GLY A 115 -10.12 5.74 -1.90
N GLY A 116 -9.17 5.46 -1.00
CA GLY A 116 -8.72 6.41 0.02
C GLY A 116 -8.15 7.70 -0.58
N LEU A 117 -7.34 7.57 -1.64
CA LEU A 117 -6.83 8.74 -2.37
C LEU A 117 -7.95 9.51 -3.11
N MET A 118 -8.96 8.82 -3.64
CA MET A 118 -10.13 9.48 -4.25
C MET A 118 -10.94 10.25 -3.20
N VAL A 119 -11.13 9.70 -1.99
CA VAL A 119 -11.75 10.42 -0.87
C VAL A 119 -10.90 11.61 -0.44
N THR A 120 -9.58 11.48 -0.47
CA THR A 120 -8.65 12.61 -0.22
C THR A 120 -8.83 13.72 -1.24
N SER A 121 -8.97 13.38 -2.52
CA SER A 121 -9.28 14.35 -3.59
C SER A 121 -10.56 15.14 -3.28
N LEU A 122 -11.61 14.45 -2.85
CA LEU A 122 -12.85 15.10 -2.40
C LEU A 122 -12.60 16.02 -1.20
N GLY A 123 -11.80 15.58 -0.23
CA GLY A 123 -11.41 16.39 0.92
C GLY A 123 -10.69 17.69 0.54
N VAL A 124 -9.81 17.62 -0.45
CA VAL A 124 -9.13 18.80 -1.01
C VAL A 124 -10.12 19.72 -1.71
N SER A 125 -10.99 19.17 -2.56
CA SER A 125 -11.98 19.95 -3.33
C SER A 125 -13.00 20.67 -2.45
N LEU A 126 -13.37 20.05 -1.33
CA LEU A 126 -14.31 20.61 -0.34
C LEU A 126 -13.60 21.40 0.77
N HIS A 127 -12.28 21.48 0.73
CA HIS A 127 -11.43 22.05 1.78
C HIS A 127 -11.77 21.50 3.18
N GLN A 128 -11.84 20.16 3.30
CA GLN A 128 -12.19 19.45 4.53
C GLN A 128 -11.03 18.56 5.01
N LEU A 129 -10.29 19.00 6.01
CA LEU A 129 -9.12 18.28 6.52
C LEU A 129 -9.45 16.88 7.04
N TRP A 130 -10.58 16.73 7.73
CA TRP A 130 -11.02 15.44 8.25
C TRP A 130 -11.26 14.40 7.14
N LEU A 131 -11.69 14.83 5.94
CA LEU A 131 -11.82 13.92 4.79
C LEU A 131 -10.47 13.48 4.26
N ILE A 132 -9.44 14.32 4.31
CA ILE A 132 -8.06 13.95 3.94
C ILE A 132 -7.53 12.90 4.93
N TRP A 133 -7.75 13.10 6.22
CA TRP A 133 -7.36 12.15 7.26
C TRP A 133 -8.13 10.83 7.14
N LEU A 134 -9.43 10.88 6.86
CA LEU A 134 -10.23 9.69 6.61
C LEU A 134 -9.77 8.97 5.33
N GLY A 135 -9.57 9.70 4.24
CA GLY A 135 -9.22 9.17 2.93
C GLY A 135 -7.83 8.52 2.92
N ALA A 136 -6.78 9.33 2.89
CA ALA A 136 -5.41 8.83 2.82
C ALA A 136 -4.94 8.25 4.16
N GLY A 137 -5.41 8.80 5.31
CA GLY A 137 -5.01 8.34 6.63
C GLY A 137 -5.66 7.00 7.00
N VAL A 138 -6.97 6.96 7.19
CA VAL A 138 -7.67 5.77 7.69
C VAL A 138 -7.88 4.74 6.59
N ILE A 139 -8.65 5.10 5.56
CA ILE A 139 -9.00 4.18 4.47
C ILE A 139 -7.73 3.76 3.72
N GLY A 140 -6.91 4.73 3.33
CA GLY A 140 -5.62 4.47 2.69
C GLY A 140 -4.70 3.64 3.57
N GLY A 141 -4.60 3.93 4.87
CA GLY A 141 -3.80 3.18 5.83
C GLY A 141 -4.19 1.70 5.93
N ILE A 142 -5.49 1.39 5.90
CA ILE A 142 -5.98 0.00 5.82
C ILE A 142 -5.50 -0.64 4.51
N GLY A 143 -5.61 0.08 3.39
CA GLY A 143 -5.10 -0.35 2.09
C GLY A 143 -3.60 -0.62 2.10
N LEU A 144 -2.82 0.25 2.75
CA LEU A 144 -1.37 0.07 2.94
C LEU A 144 -1.06 -1.22 3.71
N GLY A 145 -1.76 -1.49 4.82
CA GLY A 145 -1.54 -2.68 5.64
C GLY A 145 -1.82 -3.97 4.88
N LEU A 146 -2.98 -4.08 4.22
CA LEU A 146 -3.35 -5.21 3.37
C LEU A 146 -2.39 -5.38 2.19
N GLY A 147 -2.02 -4.27 1.54
CA GLY A 147 -1.08 -4.22 0.43
C GLY A 147 0.35 -4.58 0.85
N TYR A 148 0.73 -4.37 2.11
CA TYR A 148 2.03 -4.76 2.64
C TYR A 148 2.12 -6.27 2.92
N ILE A 149 1.15 -6.82 3.66
CA ILE A 149 1.22 -8.21 4.09
C ILE A 149 0.99 -9.21 2.95
N SER A 150 0.21 -8.86 1.91
CA SER A 150 -0.13 -9.79 0.83
C SER A 150 1.07 -10.17 -0.05
N PRO A 151 1.94 -9.24 -0.53
CA PRO A 151 3.16 -9.59 -1.25
C PRO A 151 4.18 -10.30 -0.37
N VAL A 152 4.38 -9.83 0.88
CA VAL A 152 5.35 -10.44 1.81
C VAL A 152 5.03 -11.90 2.06
N SER A 153 3.77 -12.21 2.44
CA SER A 153 3.33 -13.58 2.67
C SER A 153 3.48 -14.45 1.42
N THR A 154 3.14 -13.90 0.25
CA THR A 154 3.20 -14.63 -1.02
C THR A 154 4.64 -14.93 -1.42
N LEU A 155 5.53 -13.94 -1.37
CA LEU A 155 6.94 -14.11 -1.72
C LEU A 155 7.65 -15.11 -0.80
N ILE A 156 7.39 -15.07 0.51
CA ILE A 156 7.99 -16.01 1.46
C ILE A 156 7.54 -17.45 1.17
N LYS A 157 6.29 -17.67 0.75
CA LYS A 157 5.77 -19.00 0.38
C LYS A 157 6.40 -19.56 -0.88
N TRP A 158 6.71 -18.70 -1.86
CA TRP A 158 7.36 -19.09 -3.11
C TRP A 158 8.87 -19.23 -3.03
N PHE A 159 9.51 -18.53 -2.09
CA PHE A 159 10.97 -18.53 -1.94
C PHE A 159 11.41 -18.97 -0.52
N PRO A 160 10.97 -20.13 -0.02
CA PRO A 160 11.37 -20.62 1.29
C PRO A 160 12.87 -20.97 1.34
N ASP A 161 13.47 -21.29 0.19
CA ASP A 161 14.90 -21.53 -0.04
C ASP A 161 15.74 -20.24 0.00
N ARG A 162 15.12 -19.08 -0.30
CA ARG A 162 15.78 -17.77 -0.42
C ARG A 162 15.01 -16.68 0.31
N ARG A 163 14.70 -16.91 1.59
CA ARG A 163 13.88 -15.99 2.40
C ARG A 163 14.42 -14.56 2.44
N GLY A 164 15.74 -14.39 2.53
CA GLY A 164 16.37 -13.06 2.49
C GLY A 164 16.09 -12.32 1.17
N LEU A 165 16.16 -13.02 0.03
CA LEU A 165 15.82 -12.45 -1.26
C LEU A 165 14.34 -12.05 -1.33
N ALA A 166 13.43 -12.92 -0.87
CA ALA A 166 11.99 -12.66 -0.83
C ALA A 166 11.68 -11.40 0.00
N THR A 167 12.25 -11.31 1.20
CA THR A 167 12.08 -10.15 2.07
C THR A 167 12.71 -8.89 1.46
N GLY A 168 13.90 -9.01 0.86
CA GLY A 168 14.57 -7.90 0.19
C GLY A 168 13.76 -7.34 -0.98
N MET A 169 13.18 -8.20 -1.82
CA MET A 169 12.29 -7.76 -2.91
C MET A 169 11.05 -7.03 -2.38
N ALA A 170 10.46 -7.52 -1.30
CA ALA A 170 9.30 -6.88 -0.67
C ALA A 170 9.66 -5.48 -0.14
N ILE A 171 10.75 -5.35 0.63
CA ILE A 171 11.19 -4.08 1.20
C ILE A 171 11.60 -3.10 0.10
N MET A 172 12.34 -3.56 -0.92
CA MET A 172 12.75 -2.75 -2.08
C MET A 172 11.53 -2.19 -2.82
N GLY A 173 10.51 -3.02 -3.05
CA GLY A 173 9.28 -2.57 -3.71
C GLY A 173 8.55 -1.49 -2.91
N PHE A 174 8.38 -1.70 -1.62
CA PHE A 174 7.70 -0.75 -0.75
C PHE A 174 8.50 0.55 -0.58
N GLY A 175 9.80 0.47 -0.26
CA GLY A 175 10.68 1.64 -0.14
C GLY A 175 10.91 2.38 -1.47
N GLY A 176 10.91 1.66 -2.60
CA GLY A 176 11.11 2.22 -3.94
C GLY A 176 9.88 2.92 -4.53
N GLY A 177 8.70 2.77 -3.92
CA GLY A 177 7.46 3.36 -4.45
C GLY A 177 7.49 4.88 -4.56
N ALA A 178 8.11 5.56 -3.60
CA ALA A 178 8.29 7.00 -3.64
C ALA A 178 9.17 7.47 -4.82
N MET A 179 10.17 6.68 -5.23
CA MET A 179 11.04 7.00 -6.35
C MET A 179 10.28 7.14 -7.67
N ILE A 180 9.20 6.39 -7.85
CA ILE A 180 8.33 6.47 -9.03
C ILE A 180 7.17 7.43 -8.76
N GLY A 181 6.57 7.35 -7.58
CA GLY A 181 5.37 8.08 -7.24
C GLY A 181 5.59 9.58 -7.07
N MET A 182 6.74 10.02 -6.53
CA MET A 182 7.02 11.46 -6.37
C MET A 182 7.15 12.20 -7.71
N PRO A 183 7.96 11.75 -8.69
CA PRO A 183 8.01 12.41 -10.00
C PRO A 183 6.65 12.41 -10.71
N LEU A 184 5.89 11.32 -10.63
CA LEU A 184 4.54 11.26 -11.17
C LEU A 184 3.61 12.25 -10.49
N GLY A 185 3.64 12.31 -9.16
CA GLY A 185 2.83 13.23 -8.37
C GLY A 185 3.19 14.70 -8.66
N ASP A 186 4.47 15.05 -8.70
CA ASP A 186 4.94 16.41 -9.04
C ASP A 186 4.48 16.84 -10.44
N TYR A 187 4.60 15.94 -11.42
CA TYR A 187 4.09 16.19 -12.77
C TYR A 187 2.58 16.45 -12.79
N LEU A 188 1.81 15.60 -12.11
CA LEU A 188 0.35 15.71 -12.06
C LEU A 188 -0.11 16.96 -11.29
N ILE A 189 0.56 17.32 -10.19
CA ILE A 189 0.28 18.55 -9.44
C ILE A 189 0.43 19.79 -10.33
N LYS A 190 1.52 19.87 -11.09
CA LYS A 190 1.77 20.97 -12.01
C LYS A 190 0.77 21.04 -13.17
N ALA A 191 0.28 19.90 -13.61
CA ALA A 191 -0.65 19.82 -14.75
C ALA A 191 -2.11 20.04 -14.34
N ASN A 192 -2.54 19.55 -13.18
CA ASN A 192 -3.97 19.46 -12.82
C ASN A 192 -4.29 20.03 -11.42
N GLY A 193 -3.26 20.41 -10.65
CA GLY A 193 -3.44 20.76 -9.24
C GLY A 193 -3.51 19.55 -8.30
N VAL A 194 -3.42 19.81 -6.99
CA VAL A 194 -3.26 18.76 -5.97
C VAL A 194 -4.51 17.88 -5.79
N GLY A 195 -5.70 18.47 -5.89
CA GLY A 195 -6.96 17.74 -5.74
C GLY A 195 -7.16 16.68 -6.81
N GLU A 196 -7.04 17.06 -8.08
CA GLU A 196 -7.15 16.12 -9.22
C GLU A 196 -6.00 15.12 -9.24
N THR A 197 -4.82 15.50 -8.78
CA THR A 197 -3.68 14.57 -8.63
C THR A 197 -4.01 13.40 -7.73
N PHE A 198 -4.64 13.63 -6.57
CA PHE A 198 -5.06 12.53 -5.70
C PHE A 198 -6.06 11.59 -6.38
N PHE A 199 -7.00 12.14 -7.16
CA PHE A 199 -7.96 11.31 -7.89
C PHE A 199 -7.27 10.45 -8.97
N ILE A 200 -6.42 11.06 -9.80
CA ILE A 200 -5.70 10.38 -10.88
C ILE A 200 -4.75 9.31 -10.32
N MET A 201 -3.97 9.63 -9.30
CA MET A 201 -3.09 8.67 -8.65
C MET A 201 -3.88 7.54 -7.99
N GLY A 202 -5.02 7.84 -7.37
CA GLY A 202 -5.94 6.85 -6.81
C GLY A 202 -6.40 5.85 -7.86
N LEU A 203 -6.77 6.33 -9.04
CA LEU A 203 -7.18 5.49 -10.17
C LEU A 203 -6.02 4.65 -10.72
N ILE A 204 -4.85 5.26 -10.92
CA ILE A 204 -3.64 4.55 -11.39
C ILE A 204 -3.30 3.41 -10.43
N TYR A 205 -3.26 3.68 -9.12
CA TYR A 205 -2.91 2.67 -8.12
C TYR A 205 -3.99 1.60 -7.97
N LEU A 206 -5.27 1.95 -8.07
CA LEU A 206 -6.37 0.99 -8.09
C LEU A 206 -6.19 -0.02 -9.24
N ILE A 207 -5.88 0.47 -10.43
CA ILE A 207 -5.67 -0.36 -11.63
C ILE A 207 -4.40 -1.20 -11.48
N ALA A 208 -3.26 -0.57 -11.17
CA ALA A 208 -1.97 -1.25 -11.07
C ALA A 208 -1.98 -2.35 -10.00
N MET A 209 -2.49 -2.04 -8.80
CA MET A 209 -2.59 -3.02 -7.71
C MET A 209 -3.57 -4.14 -8.04
N THR A 210 -4.67 -3.86 -8.74
CA THR A 210 -5.61 -4.88 -9.19
C THR A 210 -4.93 -5.82 -10.19
N ILE A 211 -4.21 -5.31 -11.18
CA ILE A 211 -3.42 -6.12 -12.12
C ILE A 211 -2.41 -6.98 -11.35
N GLY A 212 -1.65 -6.40 -10.42
CA GLY A 212 -0.73 -7.12 -9.56
C GLY A 212 -1.41 -8.23 -8.76
N ALA A 213 -2.57 -7.95 -8.16
CA ALA A 213 -3.34 -8.93 -7.39
C ALA A 213 -3.80 -10.11 -8.26
N PHE A 214 -4.23 -9.88 -9.49
CA PHE A 214 -4.59 -10.95 -10.42
C PHE A 214 -3.38 -11.77 -10.90
N GLY A 215 -2.18 -11.20 -10.88
CA GLY A 215 -0.93 -11.92 -11.12
C GLY A 215 -0.55 -12.94 -10.02
N TYR A 216 -1.15 -12.83 -8.84
CA TYR A 216 -0.84 -13.75 -7.74
C TYR A 216 -1.27 -15.19 -8.02
N ARG A 217 -0.36 -16.10 -7.65
CA ARG A 217 -0.60 -17.54 -7.52
C ARG A 217 -0.09 -17.99 -6.16
N VAL A 218 -0.68 -19.04 -5.60
CA VAL A 218 -0.19 -19.69 -4.39
C VAL A 218 0.41 -21.05 -4.75
N PRO A 219 1.49 -21.47 -4.09
CA PRO A 219 2.03 -22.80 -4.33
C PRO A 219 1.03 -23.86 -3.91
N ALA A 220 1.04 -25.01 -4.60
CA ALA A 220 0.25 -26.19 -4.23
C ALA A 220 0.67 -26.69 -2.84
N GLU A 221 -0.24 -27.38 -2.15
CA GLU A 221 0.06 -27.97 -0.85
C GLU A 221 1.22 -28.96 -0.97
N GLY A 222 2.20 -28.83 -0.06
CA GLY A 222 3.42 -29.66 -0.10
C GLY A 222 4.44 -29.26 -1.17
N TRP A 223 4.20 -28.22 -1.98
CA TRP A 223 5.16 -27.75 -2.96
C TRP A 223 6.47 -27.31 -2.31
N LYS A 224 7.59 -27.69 -2.93
CA LYS A 224 8.94 -27.28 -2.52
C LYS A 224 9.78 -26.96 -3.76
N PRO A 225 10.71 -25.99 -3.67
CA PRO A 225 11.69 -25.78 -4.72
C PRO A 225 12.59 -27.00 -4.92
N GLU A 226 13.00 -27.25 -6.16
CA GLU A 226 13.94 -28.33 -6.47
C GLU A 226 15.25 -28.17 -5.66
N GLY A 227 15.74 -29.30 -5.14
CA GLY A 227 16.97 -29.34 -4.33
C GLY A 227 16.87 -28.74 -2.93
N TRP A 228 15.70 -28.25 -2.50
CA TRP A 228 15.55 -27.67 -1.17
C TRP A 228 15.02 -28.68 -0.16
N ASN A 229 15.85 -28.98 0.86
CA ASN A 229 15.50 -29.84 1.97
C ASN A 229 15.63 -29.08 3.32
N PRO A 230 14.53 -28.70 3.99
CA PRO A 230 14.59 -27.96 5.24
C PRO A 230 15.22 -28.72 6.42
N VAL A 231 15.19 -30.05 6.39
CA VAL A 231 15.71 -30.91 7.48
C VAL A 231 17.25 -30.91 7.51
N ALA A 232 17.91 -30.87 6.35
CA ALA A 232 19.37 -30.87 6.26
C ALA A 232 20.02 -29.63 6.89
N LYS A 233 19.32 -28.51 6.94
CA LYS A 233 19.82 -27.25 7.49
C LYS A 233 19.85 -27.21 9.03
N LYS A 234 19.00 -27.99 9.71
CA LYS A 234 18.98 -28.12 11.18
C LYS A 234 20.12 -28.99 11.70
N THR A 235 20.50 -30.02 10.94
CA THR A 235 21.56 -30.97 11.36
C THR A 235 22.96 -30.33 11.33
N ASN A 236 23.23 -29.46 10.34
CA ASN A 236 24.51 -28.76 10.24
C ASN A 236 24.74 -27.73 11.36
N ASN A 237 23.68 -27.12 11.87
CA ASN A 237 23.82 -26.14 12.99
C ASN A 237 23.98 -26.80 14.37
N MET A 238 23.69 -28.10 14.51
CA MET A 238 23.91 -28.84 15.77
C MET A 238 25.30 -29.51 15.83
N ILE A 239 26.02 -29.59 14.70
CA ILE A 239 27.37 -30.16 14.64
C ILE A 239 28.45 -29.06 14.73
N SER A 240 28.09 -27.78 14.58
CA SER A 240 28.99 -26.63 14.64
C SER A 240 28.88 -25.79 15.94
N SER A 241 28.18 -26.28 16.91
CA SER A 241 28.13 -25.76 18.30
C SER A 241 28.69 -26.83 19.27
#